data_f27021a25cd375c84740b1b5e1d66465
#
_entry.id   f27021a25cd375c84740b1b5e1d66465
#
_cell.length_a   1.000
_cell.length_b   1.000
_cell.length_c   1.000
_cell.angle_alpha   90.00
_cell.angle_beta   90.00
_cell.angle_gamma   90.00
#
_symmetry.space_group_name_H-M   'P 1'
#
loop_
_entity.id
_entity.type
_entity.pdbx_description
1 polymer ?
#
loop_
_entity_poly.entity_id
_entity_poly.type
_entity_poly.pdbx_seq_one_letter_code
_entity_poly.pdbx_strand_id
1 'polypeptide(L)'
;AKPIHAGMGRESIHVGVAGNGQAAKICNNVLTGIHIAAASESLALGQRLGLDLNVLHDIIGKGSGGSWVMERYCPKGGILENAPSSNDYKPGFTNALMAKDVGLFQQTAQTEGLPTPLASAARSMYQLAINNGLGDRDCSIIFEMIGGKND
;
A
#
# COMPACT_ATOMS: atom_id res chain seq x y z
N ALA A 1 20.33 19.27 -14.49
CA ALA A 1 19.36 18.49 -13.73
C ALA A 1 20.04 17.53 -12.72
N LYS A 2 21.02 16.69 -13.12
CA LYS A 2 21.69 15.71 -12.22
C LYS A 2 22.18 16.26 -10.88
N PRO A 3 22.87 17.43 -10.79
CA PRO A 3 23.33 17.94 -9.48
C PRO A 3 22.20 18.34 -8.53
N ILE A 4 21.07 18.81 -9.08
CA ILE A 4 19.89 19.19 -8.28
C ILE A 4 19.19 17.94 -7.74
N HIS A 5 19.06 16.89 -8.55
CA HIS A 5 18.43 15.62 -8.14
C HIS A 5 19.24 14.91 -7.05
N ALA A 6 20.58 15.00 -7.08
CA ALA A 6 21.43 14.42 -6.04
C ALA A 6 21.23 15.03 -4.64
N GLY A 7 20.72 16.29 -4.56
CA GLY A 7 20.38 16.95 -3.29
C GLY A 7 18.95 16.64 -2.80
N MET A 8 18.09 16.03 -3.63
CA MET A 8 16.67 15.81 -3.35
C MET A 8 16.29 14.32 -3.09
N GLY A 9 17.18 13.38 -3.38
CA GLY A 9 16.90 11.95 -3.23
C GLY A 9 18.17 11.11 -3.20
N ARG A 10 18.03 9.87 -2.69
CA ARG A 10 19.16 8.92 -2.60
C ARG A 10 19.66 8.47 -3.96
N GLU A 11 18.78 8.41 -4.95
CA GLU A 11 19.10 7.95 -6.30
C GLU A 11 18.18 8.64 -7.32
N SER A 12 18.70 8.90 -8.52
CA SER A 12 17.96 9.44 -9.65
C SER A 12 18.02 8.46 -10.82
N ILE A 13 16.91 7.82 -11.11
CA ILE A 13 16.77 6.84 -12.19
C ILE A 13 16.19 7.54 -13.41
N HIS A 14 16.90 7.48 -14.54
CA HIS A 14 16.42 7.99 -15.81
C HIS A 14 15.57 6.91 -16.50
N VAL A 15 14.27 7.17 -16.67
CA VAL A 15 13.29 6.22 -17.22
C VAL A 15 12.93 6.47 -18.69
N GLY A 16 13.76 7.21 -19.42
CA GLY A 16 13.58 7.45 -20.85
C GLY A 16 12.90 8.79 -21.17
N VAL A 17 11.98 8.80 -22.13
CA VAL A 17 11.34 10.02 -22.64
C VAL A 17 10.39 10.68 -21.63
N ALA A 18 9.99 11.92 -21.93
CA ALA A 18 9.03 12.67 -21.11
C ALA A 18 7.74 11.87 -20.91
N GLY A 19 7.24 11.83 -19.66
CA GLY A 19 6.05 11.06 -19.29
C GLY A 19 6.36 9.69 -18.65
N ASN A 20 7.48 9.04 -19.01
CA ASN A 20 7.82 7.70 -18.48
C ASN A 20 8.00 7.69 -16.94
N GLY A 21 8.50 8.78 -16.36
CA GLY A 21 8.60 8.90 -14.89
C GLY A 21 7.24 8.84 -14.20
N GLN A 22 6.23 9.47 -14.77
CA GLN A 22 4.87 9.41 -14.24
C GLN A 22 4.25 8.01 -14.44
N ALA A 23 4.48 7.39 -15.58
CA ALA A 23 4.05 6.02 -15.84
C ALA A 23 4.69 5.03 -14.85
N ALA A 24 5.99 5.13 -14.61
CA ALA A 24 6.68 4.30 -13.63
C ALA A 24 6.14 4.51 -12.20
N LYS A 25 5.84 5.77 -11.81
CA LYS A 25 5.23 6.09 -10.53
C LYS A 25 3.85 5.43 -10.37
N ILE A 26 2.99 5.50 -11.39
CA ILE A 26 1.66 4.90 -11.37
C ILE A 26 1.77 3.38 -11.20
N CYS A 27 2.66 2.72 -11.94
CA CYS A 27 2.91 1.29 -11.80
C CYS A 27 3.43 0.90 -10.41
N ASN A 28 4.34 1.69 -9.84
CA ASN A 28 4.82 1.45 -8.48
C ASN A 28 3.71 1.61 -7.43
N ASN A 29 2.90 2.66 -7.54
CA ASN A 29 1.90 2.97 -6.53
C ASN A 29 0.74 1.96 -6.55
N VAL A 30 0.31 1.46 -7.72
CA VAL A 30 -0.69 0.39 -7.77
C VAL A 30 -0.17 -0.88 -7.11
N LEU A 31 1.09 -1.23 -7.33
CA LEU A 31 1.69 -2.40 -6.70
C LEU A 31 1.74 -2.24 -5.18
N THR A 32 2.13 -1.06 -4.67
CA THR A 32 2.09 -0.74 -3.23
C THR A 32 0.68 -0.88 -2.67
N GLY A 33 -0.33 -0.32 -3.35
CA GLY A 33 -1.72 -0.42 -2.92
C GLY A 33 -2.23 -1.86 -2.86
N ILE A 34 -1.91 -2.69 -3.86
CA ILE A 34 -2.26 -4.11 -3.86
C ILE A 34 -1.54 -4.85 -2.72
N HIS A 35 -0.27 -4.56 -2.47
CA HIS A 35 0.50 -5.19 -1.38
C HIS A 35 -0.07 -4.84 0.00
N ILE A 36 -0.50 -3.59 0.24
CA ILE A 36 -1.13 -3.20 1.51
C ILE A 36 -2.46 -3.96 1.69
N ALA A 37 -3.27 -4.07 0.65
CA ALA A 37 -4.52 -4.80 0.68
C ALA A 37 -4.29 -6.29 0.99
N ALA A 38 -3.39 -6.94 0.27
CA ALA A 38 -3.06 -8.35 0.45
C ALA A 38 -2.44 -8.64 1.84
N ALA A 39 -1.54 -7.79 2.31
CA ALA A 39 -0.95 -7.90 3.66
C ALA A 39 -2.04 -7.76 4.74
N SER A 40 -2.98 -6.82 4.55
CA SER A 40 -4.09 -6.64 5.48
C SER A 40 -4.97 -7.88 5.58
N GLU A 41 -5.36 -8.49 4.46
CA GLU A 41 -6.15 -9.73 4.46
C GLU A 41 -5.41 -10.89 5.11
N SER A 42 -4.12 -11.07 4.78
CA SER A 42 -3.28 -12.14 5.33
C SER A 42 -3.14 -12.04 6.84
N LEU A 43 -2.81 -10.84 7.35
CA LEU A 43 -2.65 -10.61 8.79
C LEU A 43 -3.99 -10.70 9.53
N ALA A 44 -5.09 -10.20 8.94
CA ALA A 44 -6.42 -10.31 9.54
C ALA A 44 -6.88 -11.77 9.67
N LEU A 45 -6.60 -12.62 8.68
CA LEU A 45 -6.86 -14.05 8.79
C LEU A 45 -5.98 -14.69 9.88
N GLY A 46 -4.68 -14.37 9.92
CA GLY A 46 -3.77 -14.85 10.95
C GLY A 46 -4.27 -14.52 12.37
N GLN A 47 -4.76 -13.29 12.57
CA GLN A 47 -5.35 -12.85 13.84
C GLN A 47 -6.57 -13.68 14.22
N ARG A 48 -7.48 -13.93 13.28
CA ARG A 48 -8.69 -14.74 13.52
C ARG A 48 -8.39 -16.21 13.82
N LEU A 49 -7.27 -16.71 13.32
CA LEU A 49 -6.77 -18.06 13.60
C LEU A 49 -5.98 -18.12 14.92
N GLY A 50 -5.83 -17.00 15.65
CA GLY A 50 -5.14 -16.94 16.93
C GLY A 50 -3.61 -17.01 16.82
N LEU A 51 -3.04 -16.68 15.65
CA LEU A 51 -1.58 -16.63 15.48
C LEU A 51 -1.00 -15.39 16.15
N ASP A 52 0.20 -15.52 16.70
CA ASP A 52 1.02 -14.36 17.07
C ASP A 52 1.42 -13.62 15.77
N LEU A 53 0.95 -12.37 15.62
CA LEU A 53 1.15 -11.59 14.41
C LEU A 53 2.60 -11.12 14.24
N ASN A 54 3.41 -11.03 15.30
CA ASN A 54 4.84 -10.76 15.17
C ASN A 54 5.54 -11.96 14.54
N VAL A 55 5.20 -13.17 14.99
CA VAL A 55 5.73 -14.42 14.43
C VAL A 55 5.27 -14.58 12.98
N LEU A 56 4.00 -14.33 12.70
CA LEU A 56 3.47 -14.40 11.32
C LEU A 56 4.16 -13.39 10.40
N HIS A 57 4.36 -12.15 10.86
CA HIS A 57 5.09 -11.13 10.13
C HIS A 57 6.51 -11.57 9.78
N ASP A 58 7.23 -12.17 10.75
CA ASP A 58 8.58 -12.70 10.55
C ASP A 58 8.60 -13.84 9.52
N ILE A 59 7.63 -14.74 9.57
CA ILE A 59 7.51 -15.85 8.60
C ILE A 59 7.28 -15.28 7.19
N ILE A 60 6.34 -14.34 7.04
CA ILE A 60 6.05 -13.72 5.75
C ILE A 60 7.28 -12.96 5.22
N GLY A 61 7.95 -12.19 6.09
CA GLY A 61 9.12 -11.39 5.71
C GLY A 61 10.30 -12.23 5.24
N LYS A 62 10.48 -13.42 5.80
CA LYS A 62 11.53 -14.37 5.41
C LYS A 62 11.11 -15.31 4.28
N GLY A 63 9.83 -15.38 3.98
CA GLY A 63 9.25 -16.24 2.95
C GLY A 63 8.99 -15.49 1.64
N SER A 64 8.31 -16.18 0.72
CA SER A 64 7.94 -15.65 -0.61
C SER A 64 6.88 -14.54 -0.56
N GLY A 65 6.21 -14.35 0.56
CA GLY A 65 5.23 -13.27 0.79
C GLY A 65 5.87 -11.94 1.19
N GLY A 66 7.20 -11.87 1.34
CA GLY A 66 7.93 -10.65 1.70
C GLY A 66 7.75 -9.54 0.68
N SER A 67 7.69 -8.29 1.17
CA SER A 67 7.54 -7.10 0.33
C SER A 67 8.00 -5.86 1.10
N TRP A 68 8.23 -4.74 0.39
CA TRP A 68 8.51 -3.46 1.04
C TRP A 68 7.40 -3.08 2.05
N VAL A 69 6.14 -3.42 1.76
CA VAL A 69 5.03 -3.18 2.69
C VAL A 69 5.23 -3.94 3.99
N MET A 70 5.58 -5.21 3.93
CA MET A 70 5.86 -6.00 5.14
C MET A 70 7.09 -5.48 5.90
N GLU A 71 8.14 -5.05 5.22
CA GLU A 71 9.38 -4.58 5.85
C GLU A 71 9.27 -3.18 6.46
N ARG A 72 8.49 -2.28 5.84
CA ARG A 72 8.54 -0.83 6.12
C ARG A 72 7.19 -0.19 6.41
N TYR A 73 6.09 -0.86 6.06
CA TYR A 73 4.75 -0.26 6.04
C TYR A 73 3.66 -1.23 6.51
N CYS A 74 4.01 -2.18 7.37
CA CYS A 74 3.09 -3.22 7.86
C CYS A 74 1.76 -2.60 8.30
N PRO A 75 0.59 -3.06 7.79
CA PRO A 75 -0.71 -2.44 8.09
C PRO A 75 -1.22 -2.74 9.50
N LYS A 76 -0.66 -3.73 10.20
CA LYS A 76 -0.97 -4.02 11.61
C LYS A 76 -0.11 -3.16 12.52
N GLY A 77 -0.75 -2.40 13.40
CA GLY A 77 -0.07 -1.61 14.44
C GLY A 77 0.65 -2.50 15.47
N GLY A 78 1.73 -1.96 16.05
CA GLY A 78 2.53 -2.61 17.07
C GLY A 78 3.63 -3.55 16.53
N ILE A 79 3.69 -3.81 15.23
CA ILE A 79 4.73 -4.67 14.62
C ILE A 79 5.95 -3.83 14.22
N LEU A 80 5.75 -2.75 13.48
CA LEU A 80 6.81 -1.83 13.05
C LEU A 80 6.61 -0.47 13.72
N GLU A 81 7.52 -0.07 14.60
CA GLU A 81 7.44 1.15 15.38
C GLU A 81 7.20 2.41 14.52
N ASN A 82 7.91 2.51 13.40
CA ASN A 82 7.85 3.68 12.52
C ASN A 82 6.76 3.61 11.44
N ALA A 83 5.96 2.54 11.39
CA ALA A 83 4.85 2.45 10.44
C ALA A 83 3.68 3.34 10.87
N PRO A 84 2.91 3.93 9.92
CA PRO A 84 1.73 4.70 10.24
C PRO A 84 0.72 3.94 11.11
N SER A 85 0.58 2.64 10.89
CA SER A 85 -0.28 1.74 11.67
C SER A 85 0.05 1.70 13.16
N SER A 86 1.32 1.86 13.54
CA SER A 86 1.78 1.93 14.92
C SER A 86 1.69 3.35 15.52
N ASN A 87 1.32 4.34 14.72
CA ASN A 87 1.22 5.75 15.08
C ASN A 87 -0.21 6.28 14.84
N ASP A 88 -1.20 5.53 15.27
CA ASP A 88 -2.63 5.85 15.15
C ASP A 88 -3.03 6.14 13.68
N TYR A 89 -2.45 5.45 12.71
CA TYR A 89 -2.71 5.64 11.28
C TYR A 89 -2.65 7.12 10.85
N LYS A 90 -1.73 7.89 11.44
CA LYS A 90 -1.42 9.26 10.98
C LYS A 90 -1.01 9.20 9.52
N PRO A 91 -1.52 10.09 8.67
CA PRO A 91 -1.38 9.94 7.24
C PRO A 91 0.07 10.11 6.79
N GLY A 92 0.71 9.01 6.38
CA GLY A 92 1.86 9.01 5.49
C GLY A 92 1.39 9.06 4.04
N PHE A 93 0.39 8.23 3.70
CA PHE A 93 -0.29 8.24 2.41
C PHE A 93 -1.77 7.88 2.59
N THR A 94 -2.67 8.84 2.35
CA THR A 94 -4.10 8.68 2.69
C THR A 94 -4.85 7.71 1.80
N ASN A 95 -5.97 7.15 2.30
CA ASN A 95 -6.88 6.33 1.49
C ASN A 95 -7.37 7.06 0.23
N ALA A 96 -7.66 8.36 0.33
CA ALA A 96 -8.09 9.17 -0.80
C ALA A 96 -7.00 9.26 -1.89
N LEU A 97 -5.74 9.45 -1.50
CA LEU A 97 -4.61 9.47 -2.42
C LEU A 97 -4.36 8.09 -3.05
N MET A 98 -4.46 7.02 -2.27
CA MET A 98 -4.28 5.66 -2.78
C MET A 98 -5.39 5.29 -3.78
N ALA A 99 -6.64 5.54 -3.46
CA ALA A 99 -7.77 5.31 -4.36
C ALA A 99 -7.64 6.09 -5.67
N LYS A 100 -7.17 7.35 -5.59
CA LYS A 100 -6.88 8.19 -6.75
C LYS A 100 -5.76 7.58 -7.61
N ASP A 101 -4.65 7.18 -7.01
CA ASP A 101 -3.48 6.67 -7.75
C ASP A 101 -3.78 5.31 -8.40
N VAL A 102 -4.49 4.41 -7.70
CA VAL A 102 -4.99 3.16 -8.29
C VAL A 102 -5.99 3.44 -9.42
N GLY A 103 -6.85 4.46 -9.26
CA GLY A 103 -7.77 4.91 -10.30
C GLY A 103 -7.07 5.41 -11.57
N LEU A 104 -5.99 6.17 -11.42
CA LEU A 104 -5.17 6.64 -12.54
C LEU A 104 -4.52 5.47 -13.29
N PHE A 105 -4.01 4.46 -12.55
CA PHE A 105 -3.49 3.24 -13.17
C PHE A 105 -4.57 2.53 -13.99
N GLN A 106 -5.78 2.37 -13.44
CA GLN A 106 -6.88 1.70 -14.14
C GLN A 106 -7.32 2.45 -15.41
N GLN A 107 -7.40 3.78 -15.34
CA GLN A 107 -7.71 4.60 -16.52
C GLN A 107 -6.66 4.42 -17.62
N THR A 108 -5.37 4.44 -17.25
CA THR A 108 -4.29 4.21 -18.20
C THR A 108 -4.33 2.79 -18.77
N ALA A 109 -4.52 1.79 -17.92
CA ALA A 109 -4.64 0.39 -18.34
C ALA A 109 -5.82 0.16 -19.30
N GLN A 110 -6.95 0.84 -19.06
CA GLN A 110 -8.12 0.76 -19.93
C GLN A 110 -7.83 1.30 -21.34
N THR A 111 -7.06 2.38 -21.47
CA THR A 111 -6.66 2.90 -22.80
C THR A 111 -5.77 1.94 -23.56
N GLU A 112 -5.00 1.12 -22.83
CA GLU A 112 -4.11 0.10 -23.39
C GLU A 112 -4.79 -1.27 -23.53
N GLY A 113 -6.09 -1.39 -23.21
CA GLY A 113 -6.83 -2.65 -23.26
C GLY A 113 -6.36 -3.70 -22.24
N LEU A 114 -5.68 -3.30 -21.17
CA LEU A 114 -5.15 -4.18 -20.13
C LEU A 114 -6.18 -4.44 -19.03
N PRO A 115 -6.61 -5.70 -18.76
CA PRO A 115 -7.46 -6.03 -17.63
C PRO A 115 -6.68 -5.93 -16.30
N THR A 116 -7.29 -5.31 -15.28
CA THR A 116 -6.65 -5.04 -13.99
C THR A 116 -7.50 -5.49 -12.79
N PRO A 117 -7.82 -6.79 -12.65
CA PRO A 117 -8.72 -7.28 -11.61
C PRO A 117 -8.18 -7.02 -10.19
N LEU A 118 -6.89 -7.18 -9.94
CA LEU A 118 -6.30 -6.93 -8.62
C LEU A 118 -6.35 -5.45 -8.23
N ALA A 119 -6.08 -4.55 -9.18
CA ALA A 119 -6.21 -3.11 -8.94
C ALA A 119 -7.67 -2.73 -8.66
N SER A 120 -8.63 -3.37 -9.32
CA SER A 120 -10.06 -3.15 -9.08
C SER A 120 -10.48 -3.56 -7.67
N ALA A 121 -10.04 -4.72 -7.21
CA ALA A 121 -10.29 -5.20 -5.85
C ALA A 121 -9.67 -4.26 -4.81
N ALA A 122 -8.39 -3.93 -4.96
CA ALA A 122 -7.70 -3.02 -4.04
C ALA A 122 -8.36 -1.63 -3.99
N ARG A 123 -8.71 -1.06 -5.16
CA ARG A 123 -9.41 0.24 -5.21
C ARG A 123 -10.75 0.21 -4.48
N SER A 124 -11.50 -0.89 -4.60
CA SER A 124 -12.79 -1.03 -3.92
C SER A 124 -12.62 -0.99 -2.40
N MET A 125 -11.55 -1.58 -1.85
CA MET A 125 -11.25 -1.52 -0.42
C MET A 125 -10.95 -0.08 0.03
N TYR A 126 -10.13 0.66 -0.71
CA TYR A 126 -9.83 2.07 -0.40
C TYR A 126 -11.07 2.95 -0.54
N GLN A 127 -11.91 2.70 -1.54
CA GLN A 127 -13.17 3.43 -1.70
C GLN A 127 -14.14 3.14 -0.54
N LEU A 128 -14.18 1.90 -0.07
CA LEU A 128 -14.97 1.55 1.11
C LEU A 128 -14.47 2.28 2.36
N ALA A 129 -13.15 2.39 2.54
CA ALA A 129 -12.55 3.18 3.62
C ALA A 129 -12.97 4.66 3.55
N ILE A 130 -12.94 5.26 2.36
CA ILE A 130 -13.39 6.64 2.14
C ILE A 130 -14.87 6.79 2.51
N ASN A 131 -15.72 5.88 2.07
CA ASN A 131 -17.16 5.92 2.34
C ASN A 131 -17.48 5.75 3.84
N ASN A 132 -16.59 5.14 4.60
CA ASN A 132 -16.67 5.03 6.06
C ASN A 132 -16.00 6.20 6.82
N GLY A 133 -15.67 7.30 6.14
CA GLY A 133 -15.08 8.49 6.76
C GLY A 133 -13.59 8.38 7.05
N LEU A 134 -12.89 7.38 6.50
CA LEU A 134 -11.46 7.14 6.70
C LEU A 134 -10.60 7.68 5.54
N GLY A 135 -11.15 8.55 4.70
CA GLY A 135 -10.48 9.07 3.50
C GLY A 135 -9.15 9.76 3.80
N ASP A 136 -9.07 10.50 4.89
CA ASP A 136 -7.89 11.28 5.31
C ASP A 136 -6.93 10.49 6.24
N ARG A 137 -7.29 9.26 6.61
CA ARG A 137 -6.42 8.38 7.38
C ARG A 137 -5.43 7.67 6.46
N ASP A 138 -4.32 7.21 7.03
CA ASP A 138 -3.35 6.41 6.29
C ASP A 138 -3.98 5.17 5.65
N CYS A 139 -3.57 4.84 4.43
CA CYS A 139 -4.18 3.75 3.66
C CYS A 139 -4.00 2.36 4.31
N SER A 140 -3.05 2.20 5.23
CA SER A 140 -2.88 0.97 5.99
C SER A 140 -4.03 0.67 6.97
N ILE A 141 -4.90 1.66 7.27
CA ILE A 141 -6.07 1.48 8.17
C ILE A 141 -7.10 0.49 7.60
N ILE A 142 -7.03 0.12 6.33
CA ILE A 142 -7.90 -0.91 5.77
C ILE A 142 -7.79 -2.25 6.52
N PHE A 143 -6.67 -2.51 7.20
CA PHE A 143 -6.52 -3.66 8.10
C PHE A 143 -7.59 -3.66 9.19
N GLU A 144 -7.79 -2.55 9.89
CA GLU A 144 -8.83 -2.44 10.94
C GLU A 144 -10.25 -2.58 10.36
N MET A 145 -10.45 -2.04 9.16
CA MET A 145 -11.75 -2.07 8.49
C MET A 145 -12.19 -3.48 8.10
N ILE A 146 -11.27 -4.34 7.66
CA ILE A 146 -11.60 -5.72 7.25
C ILE A 146 -11.68 -6.70 8.42
N GLY A 147 -11.57 -6.22 9.64
CA GLY A 147 -11.78 -7.01 10.84
C GLY A 147 -10.50 -7.41 11.56
N GLY A 148 -9.44 -6.67 11.32
CA GLY A 148 -8.23 -6.72 12.12
C GLY A 148 -8.35 -5.88 13.39
N LYS A 149 -9.48 -5.94 14.14
CA LYS A 149 -9.61 -5.15 15.36
C LYS A 149 -8.46 -5.45 16.32
N ASN A 150 -7.90 -4.39 16.88
CA ASN A 150 -7.04 -4.50 18.03
C ASN A 150 -7.95 -4.76 19.24
N ASP A 151 -7.91 -5.95 19.81
CA ASP A 151 -8.43 -6.21 21.16
C ASP A 151 -7.45 -5.64 22.18
#